data_35c85a3c34ff0a718a5a7bd0323d1a18
#
_entry.id   35c85a3c34ff0a718a5a7bd0323d1a18
#
_cell.length_a   1.000
_cell.length_b   1.000
_cell.length_c   1.000
_cell.angle_alpha   90.00
_cell.angle_beta   90.00
_cell.angle_gamma   90.00
#
_symmetry.space_group_name_H-M   'P 1'
#
loop_
_entity.id
_entity.type
_entity.pdbx_description
1 polymer ?
#
loop_
_entity_poly.entity_id
_entity_poly.type
_entity_poly.pdbx_seq_one_letter_code
_entity_poly.pdbx_strand_id
1 'polypeptide(L)'
;MRKATMMAALMAASLAGSAQAAETVEQRAVTCFACHGEHGQSEMENTPSLGGQQSAYALIQLFMFREKLRTFDPMNEMTKSFTDDDLQKFSDFIAKLPKPQPPAEVGDPARMEKGLALARQHRCNSCHNADFSGKDNIPRLANQREDYLTKTLGEYKDNSRHGYDGTMADVMGEVPKEQIADLAYYISHYR
;
A
#
# COMPACT_ATOMS: atom_id res chain seq x y z
N MET A 1 55.55 53.39 39.35
CA MET A 1 54.29 52.70 39.64
C MET A 1 53.54 52.52 38.32
N ARG A 2 53.62 51.35 37.66
CA ARG A 2 52.95 51.04 36.36
C ARG A 2 51.71 50.22 36.66
N LYS A 3 50.52 50.76 36.34
CA LYS A 3 49.26 50.04 36.41
C LYS A 3 49.09 49.14 35.18
N ALA A 4 49.04 47.84 35.38
CA ALA A 4 48.70 46.86 34.32
C ALA A 4 47.19 46.74 34.26
N THR A 5 46.59 47.09 33.16
CA THR A 5 45.16 46.89 32.87
C THR A 5 44.97 45.54 32.20
N MET A 6 44.36 44.60 32.92
CA MET A 6 44.03 43.26 32.41
C MET A 6 42.69 43.32 31.64
N MET A 7 42.79 43.11 30.33
CA MET A 7 41.63 43.08 29.43
C MET A 7 41.15 41.62 29.36
N ALA A 8 39.98 41.34 29.97
CA ALA A 8 39.33 40.03 29.91
C ALA A 8 38.55 39.93 28.59
N ALA A 9 38.98 39.09 27.66
CA ALA A 9 38.24 38.77 26.45
C ALA A 9 37.18 37.69 26.76
N LEU A 10 35.88 38.05 26.76
CA LEU A 10 34.79 37.06 26.76
C LEU A 10 34.70 36.42 25.39
N MET A 11 35.06 35.14 25.28
CA MET A 11 34.72 34.29 24.14
C MET A 11 33.24 33.84 24.27
N ALA A 12 32.36 34.44 23.49
CA ALA A 12 31.01 33.94 23.30
C ALA A 12 31.03 32.71 22.37
N ALA A 13 30.94 31.52 22.94
CA ALA A 13 30.77 30.28 22.17
C ALA A 13 29.33 30.24 21.61
N SER A 14 29.20 30.51 20.34
CA SER A 14 27.92 30.34 19.61
C SER A 14 27.63 28.83 19.47
N LEU A 15 26.72 28.32 20.28
CA LEU A 15 26.10 26.99 20.11
C LEU A 15 25.17 27.07 18.88
N ALA A 16 25.72 26.83 17.69
CA ALA A 16 24.92 26.57 16.50
C ALA A 16 24.27 25.18 16.66
N GLY A 17 23.07 25.13 17.23
CA GLY A 17 22.24 23.94 17.24
C GLY A 17 21.91 23.57 15.80
N SER A 18 22.45 22.46 15.33
CA SER A 18 22.07 21.86 14.05
C SER A 18 20.59 21.45 14.16
N ALA A 19 19.70 22.25 13.59
CA ALA A 19 18.30 21.82 13.39
C ALA A 19 18.34 20.61 12.45
N GLN A 20 18.16 19.41 12.99
CA GLN A 20 18.00 18.21 12.17
C GLN A 20 16.71 18.38 11.37
N ALA A 21 16.83 18.50 10.06
CA ALA A 21 15.66 18.52 9.19
C ALA A 21 14.88 17.20 9.38
N ALA A 22 13.57 17.30 9.56
CA ALA A 22 12.73 16.11 9.65
C ALA A 22 12.88 15.28 8.36
N GLU A 23 12.98 13.96 8.52
CA GLU A 23 13.06 13.05 7.37
C GLU A 23 11.86 13.24 6.44
N THR A 24 12.12 13.23 5.13
CA THR A 24 11.05 13.30 4.13
C THR A 24 10.28 11.96 4.07
N VAL A 25 9.09 11.98 3.46
CA VAL A 25 8.30 10.75 3.28
C VAL A 25 9.05 9.73 2.42
N GLU A 26 9.82 10.18 1.42
CA GLU A 26 10.64 9.34 0.54
C GLU A 26 11.74 8.62 1.33
N GLN A 27 12.43 9.33 2.21
CA GLN A 27 13.47 8.74 3.07
C GLN A 27 12.89 7.68 4.02
N ARG A 28 11.75 7.97 4.63
CA ARG A 28 11.05 7.04 5.52
C ARG A 28 10.46 5.84 4.78
N ALA A 29 10.02 6.01 3.53
CA ALA A 29 9.43 4.96 2.70
C ALA A 29 10.43 3.87 2.29
N VAL A 30 11.75 4.12 2.39
CA VAL A 30 12.78 3.09 2.13
C VAL A 30 12.53 1.82 2.96
N THR A 31 12.10 1.98 4.22
CA THR A 31 11.76 0.83 5.09
C THR A 31 10.57 0.02 4.54
N CYS A 32 9.59 0.68 3.93
CA CYS A 32 8.42 0.01 3.32
C CYS A 32 8.85 -0.84 2.11
N PHE A 33 9.80 -0.34 1.33
CA PHE A 33 10.29 -1.01 0.12
C PHE A 33 11.05 -2.29 0.38
N ALA A 34 11.54 -2.50 1.61
CA ALA A 34 12.15 -3.79 2.00
C ALA A 34 11.20 -4.99 1.81
N CYS A 35 9.89 -4.78 1.96
CA CYS A 35 8.86 -5.79 1.77
C CYS A 35 8.01 -5.53 0.51
N HIS A 36 7.65 -4.26 0.26
CA HIS A 36 6.77 -3.89 -0.83
C HIS A 36 7.48 -3.69 -2.18
N GLY A 37 8.79 -3.95 -2.21
CA GLY A 37 9.61 -3.88 -3.42
C GLY A 37 10.02 -2.47 -3.81
N GLU A 38 11.09 -2.37 -4.56
CA GLU A 38 11.57 -1.11 -5.11
C GLU A 38 10.46 -0.48 -5.96
N HIS A 39 10.27 0.81 -5.78
CA HIS A 39 9.17 1.55 -6.41
C HIS A 39 7.75 1.05 -6.09
N GLY A 40 7.60 0.22 -5.06
CA GLY A 40 6.30 -0.30 -4.64
C GLY A 40 5.76 -1.43 -5.52
N GLN A 41 6.62 -2.15 -6.24
CA GLN A 41 6.27 -3.41 -6.91
C GLN A 41 6.87 -4.58 -6.13
N SER A 42 6.05 -5.28 -5.36
CA SER A 42 6.49 -6.34 -4.47
C SER A 42 6.84 -7.64 -5.22
N GLU A 43 7.96 -8.25 -4.80
CA GLU A 43 8.35 -9.60 -5.18
C GLU A 43 8.18 -10.59 -4.00
N MET A 44 7.87 -10.07 -2.82
CA MET A 44 7.69 -10.88 -1.61
C MET A 44 6.32 -11.54 -1.59
N GLU A 45 6.29 -12.84 -1.29
CA GLU A 45 5.07 -13.63 -1.22
C GLU A 45 4.04 -13.02 -0.27
N ASN A 46 2.78 -13.01 -0.67
CA ASN A 46 1.64 -12.47 0.08
C ASN A 46 1.75 -11.00 0.51
N THR A 47 2.72 -10.26 -0.06
CA THR A 47 2.91 -8.84 0.20
C THR A 47 2.45 -8.02 -1.01
N PRO A 48 1.55 -7.04 -0.84
CA PRO A 48 0.98 -6.32 -1.99
C PRO A 48 1.98 -5.36 -2.62
N SER A 49 1.88 -5.21 -3.93
CA SER A 49 2.41 -4.04 -4.62
C SER A 49 1.62 -2.80 -4.22
N LEU A 50 2.32 -1.69 -3.97
CA LEU A 50 1.73 -0.42 -3.53
C LEU A 50 1.60 0.60 -4.67
N GLY A 51 2.40 0.46 -5.73
CA GLY A 51 2.54 1.47 -6.77
C GLY A 51 1.22 1.85 -7.44
N GLY A 52 0.98 3.17 -7.58
CA GLY A 52 -0.21 3.71 -8.21
C GLY A 52 -1.52 3.33 -7.55
N GLN A 53 -1.49 2.97 -6.25
CA GLN A 53 -2.71 2.68 -5.50
C GLN A 53 -3.47 3.98 -5.22
N GLN A 54 -4.79 3.91 -5.10
CA GLN A 54 -5.63 5.05 -4.77
C GLN A 54 -5.26 5.63 -3.40
N SER A 55 -4.98 6.95 -3.33
CA SER A 55 -4.56 7.60 -2.09
C SER A 55 -5.56 7.39 -0.96
N ALA A 56 -6.86 7.57 -1.20
CA ALA A 56 -7.89 7.36 -0.19
C ALA A 56 -7.93 5.91 0.32
N TYR A 57 -7.76 4.92 -0.58
CA TYR A 57 -7.66 3.51 -0.15
C TYR A 57 -6.41 3.26 0.68
N ALA A 58 -5.25 3.75 0.25
CA ALA A 58 -3.99 3.59 0.99
C ALA A 58 -4.08 4.23 2.37
N LEU A 59 -4.65 5.44 2.47
CA LEU A 59 -4.87 6.14 3.73
C LEU A 59 -5.73 5.30 4.70
N ILE A 60 -6.85 4.78 4.22
CA ILE A 60 -7.74 3.92 5.02
C ILE A 60 -6.98 2.66 5.49
N GLN A 61 -6.20 2.00 4.64
CA GLN A 61 -5.46 0.81 5.04
C GLN A 61 -4.39 1.12 6.09
N LEU A 62 -3.62 2.21 5.92
CA LEU A 62 -2.63 2.64 6.89
C LEU A 62 -3.28 3.01 8.23
N PHE A 63 -4.41 3.72 8.20
CA PHE A 63 -5.21 4.02 9.38
C PHE A 63 -5.68 2.74 10.09
N MET A 64 -6.27 1.80 9.35
CA MET A 64 -6.75 0.54 9.93
C MET A 64 -5.62 -0.27 10.56
N PHE A 65 -4.42 -0.28 10.01
CA PHE A 65 -3.26 -0.91 10.64
C PHE A 65 -2.82 -0.18 11.90
N ARG A 66 -2.74 1.16 11.87
CA ARG A 66 -2.39 1.97 13.05
C ARG A 66 -3.34 1.71 14.22
N GLU A 67 -4.64 1.73 13.95
CA GLU A 67 -5.69 1.53 14.95
C GLU A 67 -5.97 0.06 15.28
N LYS A 68 -5.22 -0.90 14.67
CA LYS A 68 -5.42 -2.35 14.82
C LYS A 68 -6.83 -2.83 14.45
N LEU A 69 -7.53 -2.09 13.60
CA LEU A 69 -8.80 -2.49 12.98
C LEU A 69 -8.56 -3.55 11.88
N ARG A 70 -7.36 -3.57 11.33
CA ARG A 70 -6.82 -4.63 10.49
C ARG A 70 -5.55 -5.16 11.15
N THR A 71 -5.54 -6.46 11.46
CA THR A 71 -4.43 -7.09 12.18
C THR A 71 -3.50 -7.78 11.22
N PHE A 72 -2.26 -7.31 11.18
CA PHE A 72 -1.12 -7.95 10.54
C PHE A 72 0.13 -7.36 11.15
N ASP A 73 0.79 -8.10 12.04
CA ASP A 73 1.82 -7.59 12.94
C ASP A 73 2.91 -6.73 12.29
N PRO A 74 3.53 -7.12 11.15
CA PRO A 74 4.51 -6.25 10.54
C PRO A 74 3.95 -4.86 10.20
N MET A 75 2.73 -4.78 9.65
CA MET A 75 2.13 -3.49 9.29
C MET A 75 1.63 -2.71 10.51
N ASN A 76 1.09 -3.40 11.53
CA ASN A 76 0.67 -2.74 12.77
C ASN A 76 1.87 -2.10 13.47
N GLU A 77 3.02 -2.75 13.52
CA GLU A 77 4.24 -2.19 14.09
C GLU A 77 4.79 -1.03 13.24
N MET A 78 4.76 -1.15 11.92
CA MET A 78 5.24 -0.11 11.01
C MET A 78 4.44 1.18 11.11
N THR A 79 3.13 1.09 11.35
CA THR A 79 2.24 2.26 11.34
C THR A 79 1.92 2.81 12.72
N LYS A 80 2.26 2.12 13.81
CA LYS A 80 1.86 2.47 15.18
C LYS A 80 2.19 3.90 15.62
N SER A 81 3.27 4.47 15.08
CA SER A 81 3.74 5.83 15.40
C SER A 81 3.32 6.88 14.36
N PHE A 82 2.56 6.50 13.33
CA PHE A 82 2.14 7.43 12.29
C PHE A 82 1.15 8.46 12.86
N THR A 83 1.42 9.72 12.59
CA THR A 83 0.46 10.80 12.80
C THR A 83 -0.57 10.82 11.65
N ASP A 84 -1.65 11.59 11.79
CA ASP A 84 -2.61 11.77 10.69
C ASP A 84 -1.94 12.43 9.46
N ASP A 85 -0.99 13.33 9.68
CA ASP A 85 -0.17 13.93 8.62
C ASP A 85 0.72 12.87 7.92
N ASP A 86 1.28 11.92 8.67
CA ASP A 86 2.01 10.79 8.08
C ASP A 86 1.08 9.91 7.22
N LEU A 87 -0.11 9.57 7.72
CA LEU A 87 -1.07 8.78 6.95
C LEU A 87 -1.38 9.44 5.61
N GLN A 88 -1.62 10.75 5.59
CA GLN A 88 -1.88 11.51 4.39
C GLN A 88 -0.67 11.54 3.45
N LYS A 89 0.51 11.89 3.98
CA LYS A 89 1.74 11.98 3.18
C LYS A 89 2.14 10.65 2.56
N PHE A 90 2.08 9.55 3.33
CA PHE A 90 2.40 8.22 2.80
C PHE A 90 1.38 7.73 1.78
N SER A 91 0.09 7.98 1.98
CA SER A 91 -0.93 7.61 1.01
C SER A 91 -0.78 8.36 -0.31
N ASP A 92 -0.49 9.67 -0.27
CA ASP A 92 -0.24 10.49 -1.46
C ASP A 92 1.07 10.10 -2.16
N PHE A 93 2.08 9.71 -1.40
CA PHE A 93 3.33 9.19 -1.93
C PHE A 93 3.11 7.86 -2.67
N ILE A 94 2.40 6.91 -2.06
CA ILE A 94 2.02 5.62 -2.67
C ILE A 94 1.28 5.82 -3.99
N ALA A 95 0.35 6.76 -4.04
CA ALA A 95 -0.43 7.04 -5.25
C ALA A 95 0.42 7.56 -6.42
N LYS A 96 1.57 8.16 -6.14
CA LYS A 96 2.51 8.69 -7.14
C LYS A 96 3.56 7.68 -7.60
N LEU A 97 3.73 6.57 -6.90
CA LEU A 97 4.64 5.50 -7.31
C LEU A 97 4.22 4.91 -8.67
N PRO A 98 5.16 4.39 -9.46
CA PRO A 98 4.85 3.72 -10.72
C PRO A 98 3.83 2.59 -10.51
N LYS A 99 2.88 2.47 -11.43
CA LYS A 99 1.90 1.38 -11.40
C LYS A 99 2.62 0.04 -11.61
N PRO A 100 2.24 -1.03 -10.88
CA PRO A 100 2.79 -2.35 -11.09
C PRO A 100 2.62 -2.79 -12.55
N GLN A 101 3.65 -3.44 -13.09
CA GLN A 101 3.62 -4.01 -14.42
C GLN A 101 3.07 -5.43 -14.37
N PRO A 102 2.40 -5.90 -15.43
CA PRO A 102 2.01 -7.29 -15.52
C PRO A 102 3.25 -8.18 -15.54
N PRO A 103 3.14 -9.47 -15.16
CA PRO A 103 4.21 -10.43 -15.33
C PRO A 103 4.74 -10.41 -16.77
N ALA A 104 6.06 -10.64 -16.96
CA ALA A 104 6.66 -10.66 -18.29
C ALA A 104 6.06 -11.77 -19.17
N GLU A 105 5.69 -12.88 -18.56
CA GLU A 105 5.02 -13.98 -19.21
C GLU A 105 3.60 -13.61 -19.62
N VAL A 106 3.23 -13.99 -20.84
CA VAL A 106 1.83 -13.84 -21.29
C VAL A 106 0.99 -14.86 -20.56
N GLY A 107 -0.09 -14.41 -19.94
CA GLY A 107 -0.97 -15.31 -19.21
C GLY A 107 -1.55 -16.42 -20.09
N ASP A 108 -1.82 -17.59 -19.48
CA ASP A 108 -2.49 -18.71 -20.14
C ASP A 108 -3.84 -18.26 -20.71
N PRO A 109 -4.08 -18.40 -22.03
CA PRO A 109 -5.28 -17.87 -22.67
C PRO A 109 -6.59 -18.42 -22.08
N ALA A 110 -6.63 -19.71 -21.73
CA ALA A 110 -7.84 -20.33 -21.19
C ALA A 110 -8.16 -19.80 -19.78
N ARG A 111 -7.13 -19.64 -18.94
CA ARG A 111 -7.31 -19.02 -17.61
C ARG A 111 -7.69 -17.55 -17.72
N MET A 112 -7.11 -16.82 -18.66
CA MET A 112 -7.44 -15.41 -18.91
C MET A 112 -8.90 -15.26 -19.35
N GLU A 113 -9.37 -16.09 -20.30
CA GLU A 113 -10.76 -16.09 -20.75
C GLU A 113 -11.73 -16.43 -19.61
N LYS A 114 -11.41 -17.47 -18.85
CA LYS A 114 -12.21 -17.88 -17.67
C LYS A 114 -12.28 -16.78 -16.62
N GLY A 115 -11.13 -16.20 -16.26
CA GLY A 115 -11.09 -15.10 -15.27
C GLY A 115 -11.83 -13.84 -15.73
N LEU A 116 -11.75 -13.49 -17.02
CA LEU A 116 -12.54 -12.41 -17.62
C LEU A 116 -14.04 -12.67 -17.49
N ALA A 117 -14.47 -13.90 -17.83
CA ALA A 117 -15.89 -14.29 -17.72
C ALA A 117 -16.39 -14.17 -16.28
N LEU A 118 -15.60 -14.65 -15.30
CA LEU A 118 -15.90 -14.56 -13.87
C LEU A 118 -15.95 -13.12 -13.38
N ALA A 119 -14.98 -12.28 -13.78
CA ALA A 119 -14.96 -10.87 -13.41
C ALA A 119 -16.19 -10.10 -13.92
N ARG A 120 -16.71 -10.47 -15.10
CA ARG A 120 -17.97 -9.94 -15.64
C ARG A 120 -19.19 -10.48 -14.89
N GLN A 121 -19.24 -11.79 -14.66
CA GLN A 121 -20.32 -12.45 -13.91
C GLN A 121 -20.52 -11.83 -12.54
N HIS A 122 -19.44 -11.62 -11.78
CA HIS A 122 -19.46 -11.04 -10.45
C HIS A 122 -19.38 -9.50 -10.46
N ARG A 123 -19.38 -8.87 -11.64
CA ARG A 123 -19.38 -7.42 -11.82
C ARG A 123 -18.25 -6.67 -11.11
N CYS A 124 -17.08 -7.29 -10.99
CA CYS A 124 -15.93 -6.70 -10.31
C CYS A 124 -15.54 -5.33 -10.88
N ASN A 125 -15.63 -5.19 -12.21
CA ASN A 125 -15.32 -3.98 -12.95
C ASN A 125 -16.31 -2.83 -12.75
N SER A 126 -17.49 -3.06 -12.17
CA SER A 126 -18.46 -1.99 -11.89
C SER A 126 -17.97 -1.03 -10.79
N CYS A 127 -17.21 -1.53 -9.83
CA CYS A 127 -16.62 -0.76 -8.75
C CYS A 127 -15.13 -0.46 -9.01
N HIS A 128 -14.35 -1.49 -9.43
CA HIS A 128 -12.92 -1.37 -9.65
C HIS A 128 -12.51 -0.72 -10.98
N ASN A 129 -13.44 -0.19 -11.76
CA ASN A 129 -13.33 0.29 -13.14
C ASN A 129 -13.08 -0.83 -14.16
N ALA A 130 -13.34 -0.52 -15.44
CA ALA A 130 -13.17 -1.50 -16.54
C ALA A 130 -11.75 -2.02 -16.68
N ASP A 131 -10.76 -1.20 -16.32
CA ASP A 131 -9.33 -1.48 -16.35
C ASP A 131 -8.75 -1.86 -14.99
N PHE A 132 -9.59 -2.11 -13.98
CA PHE A 132 -9.19 -2.39 -12.60
C PHE A 132 -8.26 -1.34 -11.97
N SER A 133 -8.33 -0.10 -12.44
CA SER A 133 -7.56 1.02 -11.88
C SER A 133 -8.03 1.45 -10.50
N GLY A 134 -9.27 1.12 -10.13
CA GLY A 134 -9.90 1.62 -8.91
C GLY A 134 -10.25 3.12 -8.98
N LYS A 135 -10.93 3.61 -7.96
CA LYS A 135 -11.28 5.03 -7.80
C LYS A 135 -11.58 5.33 -6.33
N ASP A 136 -11.30 6.53 -5.89
CA ASP A 136 -11.56 6.98 -4.53
C ASP A 136 -11.01 5.99 -3.47
N ASN A 137 -11.88 5.40 -2.64
CA ASN A 137 -11.52 4.36 -1.67
C ASN A 137 -11.60 2.93 -2.22
N ILE A 138 -11.93 2.76 -3.50
CA ILE A 138 -11.95 1.46 -4.18
C ILE A 138 -10.58 1.19 -4.79
N PRO A 139 -9.89 0.10 -4.39
CA PRO A 139 -8.50 -0.10 -4.76
C PRO A 139 -8.29 -0.43 -6.23
N ARG A 140 -7.11 -0.01 -6.72
CA ARG A 140 -6.51 -0.55 -7.93
C ARG A 140 -6.20 -2.03 -7.70
N LEU A 141 -6.59 -2.88 -8.65
CA LEU A 141 -6.35 -4.32 -8.65
C LEU A 141 -5.44 -4.77 -9.78
N ALA A 142 -5.48 -4.09 -10.94
CA ALA A 142 -4.70 -4.49 -12.12
C ALA A 142 -3.22 -4.68 -11.79
N ASN A 143 -2.69 -5.83 -12.17
CA ASN A 143 -1.29 -6.22 -11.98
C ASN A 143 -0.85 -6.30 -10.50
N GLN A 144 -1.80 -6.47 -9.59
CA GLN A 144 -1.48 -6.86 -8.22
C GLN A 144 -1.00 -8.32 -8.21
N ARG A 145 -0.14 -8.68 -7.28
CA ARG A 145 0.38 -10.05 -7.12
C ARG A 145 -0.77 -11.09 -7.04
N GLU A 146 -0.64 -12.18 -7.79
CA GLU A 146 -1.64 -13.25 -7.84
C GLU A 146 -1.85 -13.91 -6.45
N ASP A 147 -0.76 -14.21 -5.75
CA ASP A 147 -0.79 -14.80 -4.42
C ASP A 147 -1.50 -13.90 -3.40
N TYR A 148 -1.17 -12.59 -3.41
CA TYR A 148 -1.83 -11.62 -2.55
C TYR A 148 -3.32 -11.45 -2.88
N LEU A 149 -3.69 -11.44 -4.17
CA LEU A 149 -5.09 -11.39 -4.59
C LEU A 149 -5.83 -12.65 -4.13
N THR A 150 -5.27 -13.83 -4.36
CA THR A 150 -5.85 -15.11 -3.96
C THR A 150 -6.10 -15.13 -2.44
N LYS A 151 -5.09 -14.77 -1.65
CA LYS A 151 -5.20 -14.66 -0.19
C LYS A 151 -6.29 -13.67 0.20
N THR A 152 -6.25 -12.45 -0.33
CA THR A 152 -7.15 -11.36 0.08
C THR A 152 -8.61 -11.64 -0.30
N LEU A 153 -8.86 -12.16 -1.50
CA LEU A 153 -10.20 -12.56 -1.93
C LEU A 153 -10.73 -13.72 -1.06
N GLY A 154 -9.87 -14.68 -0.70
CA GLY A 154 -10.20 -15.75 0.24
C GLY A 154 -10.55 -15.21 1.63
N GLU A 155 -9.76 -14.27 2.15
CA GLU A 155 -10.02 -13.64 3.44
C GLU A 155 -11.37 -12.88 3.48
N TYR A 156 -11.74 -12.19 2.39
CA TYR A 156 -13.08 -11.58 2.27
C TYR A 156 -14.17 -12.64 2.18
N LYS A 157 -13.97 -13.73 1.41
CA LYS A 157 -14.90 -14.86 1.31
C LYS A 157 -15.17 -15.51 2.65
N ASP A 158 -14.13 -15.73 3.45
CA ASP A 158 -14.22 -16.38 4.76
C ASP A 158 -14.58 -15.37 5.89
N ASN A 159 -14.82 -14.09 5.54
CA ASN A 159 -15.10 -12.99 6.46
C ASN A 159 -14.03 -12.81 7.56
N SER A 160 -12.79 -13.20 7.28
CA SER A 160 -11.63 -13.00 8.17
C SER A 160 -10.95 -11.66 7.95
N ARG A 161 -11.19 -11.00 6.80
CA ARG A 161 -10.77 -9.65 6.49
C ARG A 161 -11.95 -8.71 6.48
N HIS A 162 -11.93 -7.75 7.38
CA HIS A 162 -12.91 -6.67 7.39
C HIS A 162 -12.37 -5.50 6.55
N GLY A 163 -13.19 -5.03 5.58
CA GLY A 163 -12.93 -3.79 4.87
C GLY A 163 -13.33 -2.58 5.72
N TYR A 164 -13.16 -1.39 5.15
CA TYR A 164 -13.69 -0.15 5.75
C TYR A 164 -15.22 -0.19 5.86
N ASP A 165 -15.85 -0.84 4.86
CA ASP A 165 -17.25 -1.21 4.85
C ASP A 165 -17.41 -2.70 4.49
N GLY A 166 -18.59 -3.26 4.61
CA GLY A 166 -18.87 -4.69 4.35
C GLY A 166 -18.93 -5.08 2.86
N THR A 167 -18.89 -4.12 1.91
CA THR A 167 -19.24 -4.35 0.51
C THR A 167 -18.42 -5.47 -0.14
N MET A 168 -17.08 -5.49 0.06
CA MET A 168 -16.26 -6.56 -0.54
C MET A 168 -16.50 -7.94 0.08
N ALA A 169 -16.81 -8.01 1.36
CA ALA A 169 -17.17 -9.26 2.02
C ALA A 169 -18.51 -9.78 1.47
N ASP A 170 -19.49 -8.90 1.29
CA ASP A 170 -20.80 -9.26 0.69
C ASP A 170 -20.62 -9.80 -0.73
N VAL A 171 -19.87 -9.08 -1.59
CA VAL A 171 -19.58 -9.54 -2.95
C VAL A 171 -18.88 -10.89 -2.95
N MET A 172 -17.83 -11.05 -2.13
CA MET A 172 -17.08 -12.30 -2.07
C MET A 172 -17.87 -13.43 -1.43
N GLY A 173 -18.86 -13.12 -0.59
CA GLY A 173 -19.83 -14.09 -0.07
C GLY A 173 -20.55 -14.87 -1.17
N GLU A 174 -20.84 -14.21 -2.30
CA GLU A 174 -21.51 -14.83 -3.46
C GLU A 174 -20.56 -15.55 -4.42
N VAL A 175 -19.23 -15.32 -4.33
CA VAL A 175 -18.24 -15.93 -5.24
C VAL A 175 -17.85 -17.33 -4.74
N PRO A 176 -18.02 -18.40 -5.55
CA PRO A 176 -17.54 -19.73 -5.20
C PRO A 176 -16.03 -19.75 -4.98
N LYS A 177 -15.57 -20.48 -3.96
CA LYS A 177 -14.15 -20.50 -3.56
C LYS A 177 -13.22 -20.97 -4.67
N GLU A 178 -13.66 -21.94 -5.47
CA GLU A 178 -12.94 -22.50 -6.61
C GLU A 178 -12.71 -21.50 -7.78
N GLN A 179 -13.44 -20.38 -7.79
CA GLN A 179 -13.32 -19.34 -8.80
C GLN A 179 -12.26 -18.27 -8.43
N ILE A 180 -11.83 -18.22 -7.18
CA ILE A 180 -10.93 -17.17 -6.67
C ILE A 180 -9.58 -17.21 -7.39
N ALA A 181 -9.02 -18.41 -7.63
CA ALA A 181 -7.72 -18.55 -8.28
C ALA A 181 -7.72 -18.02 -9.72
N ASP A 182 -8.80 -18.23 -10.48
CA ASP A 182 -8.89 -17.74 -11.87
C ASP A 182 -9.15 -16.23 -11.92
N LEU A 183 -9.92 -15.68 -10.96
CA LEU A 183 -10.09 -14.24 -10.79
C LEU A 183 -8.75 -13.55 -10.46
N ALA A 184 -8.01 -14.09 -9.49
CA ALA A 184 -6.71 -13.57 -9.09
C ALA A 184 -5.70 -13.61 -10.24
N TYR A 185 -5.67 -14.73 -10.98
CA TYR A 185 -4.82 -14.90 -12.16
C TYR A 185 -5.13 -13.85 -13.24
N TYR A 186 -6.39 -13.71 -13.62
CA TYR A 186 -6.79 -12.75 -14.65
C TYR A 186 -6.41 -11.31 -14.27
N ILE A 187 -6.67 -10.92 -13.04
CA ILE A 187 -6.42 -9.55 -12.56
C ILE A 187 -4.92 -9.27 -12.45
N SER A 188 -4.12 -10.26 -12.04
CA SER A 188 -2.65 -10.13 -11.94
C SER A 188 -1.95 -10.05 -13.30
N HIS A 189 -2.54 -10.60 -14.37
CA HIS A 189 -2.03 -10.59 -15.74
C HIS A 189 -2.76 -9.59 -16.64
N TYR A 190 -3.51 -8.66 -16.08
CA TYR A 190 -4.30 -7.69 -16.86
C TYR A 190 -3.40 -6.79 -17.72
N ARG A 191 -3.73 -6.64 -19.02
CA ARG A 191 -2.98 -5.85 -20.03
C ARG A 191 -3.88 -4.89 -20.75
#